data_c5e66e874482c75a19ac10a24b7f129a
#
_entry.id   c5e66e874482c75a19ac10a24b7f129a
#
_cell.length_a   1.000
_cell.length_b   1.000
_cell.length_c   1.000
_cell.angle_alpha   90.00
_cell.angle_beta   90.00
_cell.angle_gamma   90.00
#
_symmetry.space_group_name_H-M   'P 1'
#
loop_
_entity.id
_entity.type
_entity.pdbx_description
1 polymer ?
#
loop_
_entity_poly.entity_id
_entity_poly.type
_entity_poly.pdbx_seq_one_letter_code
_entity_poly.pdbx_strand_id
1 'polypeptide(L)'
;MKFSIIYEAQTVATDPETEFRMFHDIVDQCLLAEKVGFDVVWAVEHTALPQYAHMSAPETFLAYLAGKTERLEIGHGVVCLPPHMNHPVKVAERVATLDILSKGRLHFGMGKGGTQQEAGTFGYKLEDLPPMIEESMYLIPKIMTQEFIEHTGKYVQIPRRPIYPKPYQKPHPYLYMATTKPDTLAVAGSRGIGALVLGFGGPPDVAQKNAIYREAFKNRKPQDQVGFRPIEHLAALCPAVVLDDRDRARRIGLRGQRFFVESLAHWYNNGPPPETDDLDASEHEAALQKMSTARLSAETITTGNTYVSSSVAEDAYGDVDNCIRYVQRLFEAGADEILFLFQMGTVPNDVVMETIRNIGERVIPHFRGR
;
A
#
# COMPACT_ATOMS: atom_id res chain seq x y z
N MET A 1 5.23 15.65 -8.42
CA MET A 1 5.73 14.77 -7.35
C MET A 1 4.75 14.75 -6.20
N LYS A 2 4.29 13.57 -5.75
CA LYS A 2 3.44 13.41 -4.57
C LYS A 2 4.20 12.76 -3.43
N PHE A 3 3.80 13.05 -2.20
CA PHE A 3 4.35 12.49 -0.98
C PHE A 3 3.20 11.91 -0.15
N SER A 4 3.24 10.62 0.08
CA SER A 4 2.17 9.90 0.75
C SER A 4 2.68 9.01 1.88
N ILE A 5 1.75 8.54 2.71
CA ILE A 5 2.02 7.58 3.78
C ILE A 5 1.10 6.39 3.59
N ILE A 6 1.61 5.18 3.81
CA ILE A 6 0.81 3.96 3.84
C ILE A 6 0.81 3.35 5.24
N TYR A 7 -0.36 2.86 5.66
CA TYR A 7 -0.56 2.24 6.96
C TYR A 7 -1.08 0.81 6.84
N GLU A 8 -0.32 -0.11 7.43
CA GLU A 8 -0.73 -1.49 7.67
C GLU A 8 -1.48 -1.62 9.02
N ALA A 9 -1.35 -0.63 9.90
CA ALA A 9 -1.70 -0.72 11.31
C ALA A 9 -0.98 -1.92 11.97
N GLN A 10 0.34 -1.97 11.79
CA GLN A 10 1.18 -3.03 12.32
C GLN A 10 1.42 -2.84 13.83
N THR A 11 1.42 -3.92 14.59
CA THR A 11 1.62 -3.88 16.05
C THR A 11 2.41 -5.08 16.56
N VAL A 12 3.13 -4.90 17.66
CA VAL A 12 3.87 -5.99 18.32
C VAL A 12 2.99 -6.85 19.21
N ALA A 13 1.80 -6.36 19.60
CA ALA A 13 0.87 -7.05 20.50
C ALA A 13 -0.58 -6.89 20.01
N THR A 14 -1.43 -7.81 20.44
CA THR A 14 -2.84 -7.92 20.01
C THR A 14 -3.84 -7.70 21.16
N ASP A 15 -3.38 -7.01 22.23
CA ASP A 15 -4.26 -6.64 23.31
C ASP A 15 -5.05 -5.35 23.00
N PRO A 16 -6.27 -5.18 23.58
CA PRO A 16 -7.16 -4.07 23.24
C PRO A 16 -6.57 -2.68 23.50
N GLU A 17 -5.72 -2.53 24.51
CA GLU A 17 -5.10 -1.24 24.86
C GLU A 17 -4.04 -0.84 23.84
N THR A 18 -3.24 -1.81 23.36
CA THR A 18 -2.25 -1.59 22.30
C THR A 18 -2.93 -1.25 20.98
N GLU A 19 -4.01 -1.96 20.61
CA GLU A 19 -4.78 -1.65 19.40
C GLU A 19 -5.46 -0.28 19.49
N PHE A 20 -6.05 0.06 20.63
CA PHE A 20 -6.64 1.38 20.84
C PHE A 20 -5.61 2.50 20.63
N ARG A 21 -4.45 2.41 21.29
CA ARG A 21 -3.38 3.40 21.11
C ARG A 21 -2.90 3.47 19.68
N MET A 22 -2.60 2.35 19.05
CA MET A 22 -2.12 2.30 17.67
C MET A 22 -3.05 3.04 16.70
N PHE A 23 -4.36 2.77 16.72
CA PHE A 23 -5.28 3.46 15.82
C PHE A 23 -5.39 4.97 16.09
N HIS A 24 -5.35 5.40 17.35
CA HIS A 24 -5.35 6.82 17.69
C HIS A 24 -4.05 7.51 17.31
N ASP A 25 -2.91 6.87 17.54
CA ASP A 25 -1.59 7.34 17.10
C ASP A 25 -1.56 7.52 15.57
N ILE A 26 -2.08 6.56 14.81
CA ILE A 26 -2.16 6.66 13.33
C ILE A 26 -3.03 7.86 12.92
N VAL A 27 -4.15 8.12 13.58
CA VAL A 27 -4.98 9.30 13.31
C VAL A 27 -4.19 10.58 13.57
N ASP A 28 -3.49 10.69 14.68
CA ASP A 28 -2.69 11.88 15.03
C ASP A 28 -1.52 12.06 14.04
N GLN A 29 -0.89 10.98 13.61
CA GLN A 29 0.11 10.99 12.54
C GLN A 29 -0.46 11.54 11.22
N CYS A 30 -1.66 11.12 10.83
CA CYS A 30 -2.34 11.62 9.62
C CYS A 30 -2.69 13.11 9.72
N LEU A 31 -3.16 13.58 10.88
CA LEU A 31 -3.45 15.00 11.12
C LEU A 31 -2.17 15.86 11.06
N LEU A 32 -1.07 15.36 11.62
CA LEU A 32 0.23 16.00 11.48
C LEU A 32 0.67 16.01 10.02
N ALA A 33 0.54 14.89 9.29
CA ALA A 33 0.90 14.80 7.89
C ALA A 33 0.19 15.84 7.02
N GLU A 34 -1.12 16.02 7.22
CA GLU A 34 -1.86 17.10 6.54
C GLU A 34 -1.28 18.47 6.84
N LYS A 35 -1.00 18.74 8.12
CA LYS A 35 -0.46 20.04 8.58
C LYS A 35 0.89 20.36 7.97
N VAL A 36 1.78 19.37 7.87
CA VAL A 36 3.15 19.55 7.38
C VAL A 36 3.31 19.31 5.88
N GLY A 37 2.20 19.03 5.15
CA GLY A 37 2.19 19.11 3.70
C GLY A 37 2.24 17.79 2.93
N PHE A 38 1.98 16.65 3.52
CA PHE A 38 1.77 15.41 2.76
C PHE A 38 0.51 15.50 1.87
N ASP A 39 0.48 14.73 0.81
CA ASP A 39 -0.57 14.77 -0.20
C ASP A 39 -1.63 13.67 0.01
N VAL A 40 -1.22 12.44 0.29
CA VAL A 40 -2.12 11.27 0.35
C VAL A 40 -1.82 10.41 1.58
N VAL A 41 -2.86 9.82 2.16
CA VAL A 41 -2.74 8.69 3.09
C VAL A 41 -3.42 7.47 2.49
N TRP A 42 -2.69 6.36 2.44
CA TRP A 42 -3.16 5.07 1.97
C TRP A 42 -3.39 4.11 3.15
N ALA A 43 -4.49 3.39 3.14
CA ALA A 43 -4.77 2.31 4.09
C ALA A 43 -4.93 0.99 3.34
N VAL A 44 -4.21 -0.05 3.80
CA VAL A 44 -4.32 -1.41 3.26
C VAL A 44 -5.62 -2.08 3.69
N GLU A 45 -5.90 -3.26 3.18
CA GLU A 45 -6.92 -4.17 3.72
C GLU A 45 -6.31 -5.55 3.93
N HIS A 46 -6.24 -5.98 5.20
CA HIS A 46 -5.80 -7.32 5.57
C HIS A 46 -6.70 -7.89 6.67
N THR A 47 -6.86 -9.21 6.67
CA THR A 47 -7.73 -9.90 7.63
C THR A 47 -7.01 -11.08 8.25
N ALA A 48 -7.15 -11.24 9.58
CA ALA A 48 -6.63 -12.36 10.34
C ALA A 48 -5.10 -12.54 10.25
N LEU A 49 -4.34 -11.44 10.20
CA LEU A 49 -2.88 -11.40 10.15
C LEU A 49 -2.32 -10.65 11.38
N PRO A 50 -2.51 -11.19 12.62
CA PRO A 50 -2.01 -10.53 13.82
C PRO A 50 -0.51 -10.20 13.72
N GLN A 51 -0.10 -9.10 14.35
CA GLN A 51 1.23 -8.52 14.32
C GLN A 51 1.69 -7.98 12.95
N TYR A 52 1.08 -8.38 11.83
CA TYR A 52 1.41 -7.83 10.52
C TYR A 52 0.52 -6.66 10.15
N ALA A 53 -0.80 -6.84 10.16
CA ALA A 53 -1.70 -5.79 9.72
C ALA A 53 -3.08 -5.90 10.41
N HIS A 54 -3.45 -4.85 11.13
CA HIS A 54 -4.75 -4.74 11.79
C HIS A 54 -5.72 -3.79 11.06
N MET A 55 -5.30 -3.23 9.91
CA MET A 55 -6.17 -2.42 9.04
C MET A 55 -7.12 -3.33 8.25
N SER A 56 -8.15 -3.83 8.94
CA SER A 56 -9.12 -4.79 8.40
C SER A 56 -10.39 -4.16 7.83
N ALA A 57 -10.64 -2.88 8.13
CA ALA A 57 -11.78 -2.11 7.65
C ALA A 57 -11.33 -0.71 7.21
N PRO A 58 -10.52 -0.62 6.13
CA PRO A 58 -9.92 0.65 5.70
C PRO A 58 -10.97 1.71 5.36
N GLU A 59 -12.13 1.35 4.82
CA GLU A 59 -13.20 2.30 4.53
C GLU A 59 -13.73 3.00 5.79
N THR A 60 -13.77 2.31 6.93
CA THR A 60 -14.20 2.90 8.21
C THR A 60 -13.15 3.89 8.72
N PHE A 61 -11.87 3.50 8.69
CA PHE A 61 -10.76 4.37 9.06
C PHE A 61 -10.67 5.59 8.15
N LEU A 62 -10.70 5.39 6.83
CA LEU A 62 -10.60 6.48 5.85
C LEU A 62 -11.80 7.44 5.92
N ALA A 63 -13.02 6.95 6.23
CA ALA A 63 -14.20 7.81 6.44
C ALA A 63 -14.02 8.69 7.68
N TYR A 64 -13.51 8.13 8.78
CA TYR A 64 -13.20 8.88 9.99
C TYR A 64 -12.12 9.95 9.73
N LEU A 65 -11.07 9.59 9.00
CA LEU A 65 -10.01 10.51 8.63
C LEU A 65 -10.50 11.61 7.68
N ALA A 66 -11.34 11.27 6.70
CA ALA A 66 -11.93 12.24 5.78
C ALA A 66 -12.75 13.32 6.50
N GLY A 67 -13.43 12.96 7.61
CA GLY A 67 -14.16 13.90 8.44
C GLY A 67 -13.28 14.78 9.34
N LYS A 68 -12.01 14.43 9.52
CA LYS A 68 -11.04 15.18 10.34
C LYS A 68 -10.04 16.01 9.53
N THR A 69 -10.00 15.82 8.21
CA THR A 69 -9.06 16.46 7.29
C THR A 69 -9.78 17.24 6.21
N GLU A 70 -9.15 18.26 5.66
CA GLU A 70 -9.73 19.11 4.62
C GLU A 70 -9.04 18.96 3.25
N ARG A 71 -7.72 18.79 3.24
CA ARG A 71 -6.89 18.77 2.05
C ARG A 71 -6.33 17.38 1.72
N LEU A 72 -5.99 16.62 2.76
CA LEU A 72 -5.33 15.33 2.62
C LEU A 72 -6.18 14.38 1.77
N GLU A 73 -5.61 13.92 0.66
CA GLU A 73 -6.23 12.87 -0.14
C GLU A 73 -6.14 11.54 0.61
N ILE A 74 -7.10 10.67 0.39
CA ILE A 74 -7.19 9.36 1.03
C ILE A 74 -7.26 8.27 -0.02
N GLY A 75 -6.71 7.11 0.26
CA GLY A 75 -6.66 6.02 -0.70
C GLY A 75 -6.79 4.63 -0.08
N HIS A 76 -7.51 3.77 -0.76
CA HIS A 76 -7.39 2.34 -0.48
C HIS A 76 -6.10 1.82 -1.11
N GLY A 77 -5.23 1.30 -0.30
CA GLY A 77 -3.94 0.79 -0.78
C GLY A 77 -3.67 -0.68 -0.46
N VAL A 78 -4.65 -1.60 -0.65
CA VAL A 78 -5.81 -1.64 -1.56
C VAL A 78 -7.06 -2.25 -0.90
N VAL A 79 -8.21 -2.27 -1.62
CA VAL A 79 -9.35 -3.14 -1.29
C VAL A 79 -9.12 -4.52 -1.89
N CYS A 80 -9.33 -5.58 -1.12
CA CYS A 80 -9.27 -6.96 -1.59
C CYS A 80 -10.56 -7.34 -2.33
N LEU A 81 -10.45 -7.70 -3.61
CA LEU A 81 -11.59 -7.89 -4.53
C LEU A 81 -12.22 -9.27 -4.62
N PRO A 82 -11.74 -10.36 -3.96
CA PRO A 82 -12.47 -11.64 -4.01
C PRO A 82 -13.93 -11.44 -3.55
N PRO A 83 -14.94 -11.85 -4.33
CA PRO A 83 -16.36 -11.59 -4.00
C PRO A 83 -16.82 -12.20 -2.66
N HIS A 84 -16.15 -13.23 -2.18
CA HIS A 84 -16.39 -13.86 -0.88
C HIS A 84 -16.00 -12.94 0.28
N MET A 85 -14.97 -12.12 0.10
CA MET A 85 -14.52 -11.13 1.08
C MET A 85 -15.25 -9.80 0.88
N ASN A 86 -15.28 -9.32 -0.37
CA ASN A 86 -15.84 -8.02 -0.74
C ASN A 86 -16.69 -8.12 -2.01
N HIS A 87 -18.01 -8.23 -1.84
CA HIS A 87 -18.91 -8.27 -2.99
C HIS A 87 -18.82 -6.97 -3.81
N PRO A 88 -18.63 -7.01 -5.16
CA PRO A 88 -18.40 -5.83 -6.00
C PRO A 88 -19.42 -4.71 -5.84
N VAL A 89 -20.70 -5.04 -5.62
CA VAL A 89 -21.74 -4.04 -5.35
C VAL A 89 -21.43 -3.28 -4.06
N LYS A 90 -21.07 -3.99 -2.98
CA LYS A 90 -20.74 -3.33 -1.70
C LYS A 90 -19.45 -2.53 -1.77
N VAL A 91 -18.48 -2.98 -2.53
CA VAL A 91 -17.26 -2.20 -2.81
C VAL A 91 -17.62 -0.89 -3.51
N ALA A 92 -18.40 -0.97 -4.60
CA ALA A 92 -18.80 0.22 -5.36
C ALA A 92 -19.60 1.23 -4.51
N GLU A 93 -20.53 0.74 -3.67
CA GLU A 93 -21.32 1.58 -2.75
C GLU A 93 -20.45 2.26 -1.69
N ARG A 94 -19.50 1.53 -1.06
CA ARG A 94 -18.58 2.06 -0.05
C ARG A 94 -17.62 3.08 -0.64
N VAL A 95 -17.03 2.77 -1.81
CA VAL A 95 -16.14 3.67 -2.54
C VAL A 95 -16.88 4.96 -2.93
N ALA A 96 -18.09 4.86 -3.48
CA ALA A 96 -18.88 6.02 -3.84
C ALA A 96 -19.27 6.88 -2.63
N THR A 97 -19.66 6.24 -1.51
CA THR A 97 -19.99 6.94 -0.27
C THR A 97 -18.79 7.68 0.30
N LEU A 98 -17.63 7.01 0.35
CA LEU A 98 -16.39 7.60 0.85
C LEU A 98 -15.90 8.76 -0.04
N ASP A 99 -16.04 8.62 -1.36
CA ASP A 99 -15.71 9.68 -2.31
C ASP A 99 -16.57 10.93 -2.12
N ILE A 100 -17.88 10.75 -1.87
CA ILE A 100 -18.80 11.85 -1.54
C ILE A 100 -18.43 12.52 -0.22
N LEU A 101 -18.22 11.72 0.85
CA LEU A 101 -17.87 12.24 2.17
C LEU A 101 -16.53 12.96 2.20
N SER A 102 -15.57 12.48 1.43
CA SER A 102 -14.26 13.12 1.27
C SER A 102 -14.24 14.30 0.29
N LYS A 103 -15.39 14.64 -0.33
CA LYS A 103 -15.50 15.70 -1.35
C LYS A 103 -14.60 15.47 -2.56
N GLY A 104 -14.47 14.22 -3.00
CA GLY A 104 -13.67 13.84 -4.18
C GLY A 104 -12.18 13.70 -3.93
N ARG A 105 -11.74 13.50 -2.69
CA ARG A 105 -10.34 13.28 -2.32
C ARG A 105 -9.93 11.80 -2.31
N LEU A 106 -10.77 10.89 -2.82
CA LEU A 106 -10.56 9.46 -2.78
C LEU A 106 -9.77 8.95 -3.98
N HIS A 107 -8.79 8.08 -3.71
CA HIS A 107 -8.15 7.16 -4.64
C HIS A 107 -8.60 5.72 -4.36
N PHE A 108 -8.87 4.95 -5.41
CA PHE A 108 -9.36 3.59 -5.24
C PHE A 108 -8.35 2.56 -5.74
N GLY A 109 -7.64 1.94 -4.82
CA GLY A 109 -6.74 0.83 -5.12
C GLY A 109 -7.44 -0.52 -5.01
N MET A 110 -7.09 -1.42 -5.91
CA MET A 110 -7.65 -2.76 -6.08
C MET A 110 -6.57 -3.82 -5.89
N GLY A 111 -6.87 -4.88 -5.15
CA GLY A 111 -5.93 -5.95 -4.87
C GLY A 111 -6.58 -7.30 -4.66
N LYS A 112 -5.75 -8.27 -4.27
CA LYS A 112 -6.19 -9.67 -4.22
C LYS A 112 -6.28 -10.27 -2.81
N GLY A 113 -5.64 -9.65 -1.80
CA GLY A 113 -5.23 -10.42 -0.65
C GLY A 113 -4.18 -11.46 -1.10
N GLY A 114 -3.50 -12.12 -0.20
CA GLY A 114 -2.43 -12.97 -0.69
C GLY A 114 -2.02 -14.12 0.21
N THR A 115 -2.66 -14.28 1.35
CA THR A 115 -2.31 -15.31 2.31
C THR A 115 -3.32 -16.45 2.35
N GLN A 116 -2.85 -17.65 2.71
CA GLN A 116 -3.73 -18.78 3.00
C GLN A 116 -4.67 -18.49 4.17
N GLN A 117 -4.20 -17.68 5.12
CA GLN A 117 -4.97 -17.28 6.29
C GLN A 117 -6.20 -16.45 5.88
N GLU A 118 -6.01 -15.44 5.04
CA GLU A 118 -7.11 -14.62 4.51
C GLU A 118 -8.08 -15.45 3.68
N ALA A 119 -7.55 -16.24 2.72
CA ALA A 119 -8.36 -17.08 1.86
C ALA A 119 -9.20 -18.09 2.64
N GLY A 120 -8.60 -18.75 3.63
CA GLY A 120 -9.28 -19.70 4.51
C GLY A 120 -10.37 -19.09 5.36
N THR A 121 -10.17 -17.84 5.84
CA THR A 121 -11.16 -17.10 6.62
C THR A 121 -12.46 -16.87 5.83
N PHE A 122 -12.36 -16.63 4.53
CA PHE A 122 -13.51 -16.36 3.65
C PHE A 122 -13.92 -17.54 2.76
N GLY A 123 -13.30 -18.72 2.95
CA GLY A 123 -13.71 -19.97 2.32
C GLY A 123 -13.41 -20.07 0.82
N TYR A 124 -12.34 -19.43 0.34
CA TYR A 124 -11.84 -19.59 -1.03
C TYR A 124 -10.38 -20.05 -1.06
N LYS A 125 -9.90 -20.49 -2.22
CA LYS A 125 -8.51 -20.93 -2.40
C LYS A 125 -7.71 -19.86 -3.15
N LEU A 126 -6.40 -19.76 -2.88
CA LEU A 126 -5.51 -18.83 -3.55
C LEU A 126 -5.44 -19.04 -5.07
N GLU A 127 -5.60 -20.29 -5.53
CA GLU A 127 -5.63 -20.63 -6.96
C GLU A 127 -6.83 -20.04 -7.71
N ASP A 128 -7.94 -19.77 -7.01
CA ASP A 128 -9.16 -19.20 -7.57
C ASP A 128 -9.12 -17.65 -7.66
N LEU A 129 -8.13 -17.01 -7.00
CA LEU A 129 -8.04 -15.54 -6.91
C LEU A 129 -7.97 -14.84 -8.27
N PRO A 130 -7.10 -15.23 -9.25
CA PRO A 130 -6.94 -14.46 -10.47
C PRO A 130 -8.25 -14.20 -11.22
N PRO A 131 -9.09 -15.22 -11.53
CA PRO A 131 -10.34 -14.98 -12.23
C PRO A 131 -11.40 -14.26 -11.38
N MET A 132 -11.43 -14.42 -10.05
CA MET A 132 -12.33 -13.68 -9.16
C MET A 132 -12.04 -12.18 -9.19
N ILE A 133 -10.75 -11.82 -9.13
CA ILE A 133 -10.30 -10.43 -9.14
C ILE A 133 -10.56 -9.81 -10.50
N GLU A 134 -10.28 -10.54 -11.58
CA GLU A 134 -10.53 -10.10 -12.94
C GLU A 134 -11.99 -9.69 -13.11
N GLU A 135 -12.93 -10.55 -12.71
CA GLU A 135 -14.36 -10.28 -12.81
C GLU A 135 -14.76 -9.04 -12.00
N SER A 136 -14.32 -8.95 -10.73
CA SER A 136 -14.63 -7.81 -9.85
C SER A 136 -14.01 -6.49 -10.35
N MET A 137 -12.76 -6.54 -10.83
CA MET A 137 -12.01 -5.38 -11.29
C MET A 137 -12.69 -4.66 -12.47
N TYR A 138 -13.23 -5.43 -13.44
CA TYR A 138 -13.96 -4.84 -14.56
C TYR A 138 -15.40 -4.45 -14.22
N LEU A 139 -16.01 -5.10 -13.23
CA LEU A 139 -17.40 -4.88 -12.85
C LEU A 139 -17.59 -3.62 -12.00
N ILE A 140 -16.69 -3.37 -11.04
CA ILE A 140 -16.83 -2.26 -10.09
C ILE A 140 -16.92 -0.89 -10.77
N PRO A 141 -16.06 -0.51 -11.74
CA PRO A 141 -16.18 0.78 -12.44
C PRO A 141 -17.50 0.91 -13.22
N LYS A 142 -18.02 -0.19 -13.75
CA LYS A 142 -19.34 -0.20 -14.42
C LYS A 142 -20.46 0.09 -13.42
N ILE A 143 -20.43 -0.54 -12.24
CA ILE A 143 -21.40 -0.28 -11.18
C ILE A 143 -21.37 1.19 -10.76
N MET A 144 -20.19 1.78 -10.65
CA MET A 144 -20.02 3.19 -10.26
C MET A 144 -20.55 4.18 -11.30
N THR A 145 -20.63 3.80 -12.58
CA THR A 145 -20.91 4.74 -13.69
C THR A 145 -22.25 4.54 -14.36
N GLN A 146 -22.73 3.31 -14.49
CA GLN A 146 -23.96 2.98 -15.20
C GLN A 146 -25.19 3.15 -14.30
N GLU A 147 -26.30 3.65 -14.84
CA GLU A 147 -27.57 3.81 -14.12
C GLU A 147 -28.11 2.46 -13.65
N PHE A 148 -28.15 1.50 -14.55
CA PHE A 148 -28.53 0.12 -14.26
C PHE A 148 -27.38 -0.82 -14.54
N ILE A 149 -27.21 -1.82 -13.69
CA ILE A 149 -26.26 -2.90 -13.88
C ILE A 149 -27.00 -4.24 -13.92
N GLU A 150 -26.58 -5.09 -14.84
CA GLU A 150 -26.92 -6.49 -14.92
C GLU A 150 -25.64 -7.27 -15.21
N HIS A 151 -25.39 -8.34 -14.47
CA HIS A 151 -24.18 -9.13 -14.65
C HIS A 151 -24.45 -10.60 -14.36
N THR A 152 -24.00 -11.47 -15.27
CA THR A 152 -24.04 -12.91 -15.14
C THR A 152 -22.63 -13.44 -15.37
N GLY A 153 -21.85 -13.50 -14.31
CA GLY A 153 -20.47 -13.97 -14.33
C GLY A 153 -20.30 -15.33 -13.66
N LYS A 154 -19.07 -15.78 -13.55
CA LYS A 154 -18.74 -17.03 -12.88
C LYS A 154 -18.88 -16.93 -11.37
N TYR A 155 -18.47 -15.78 -10.80
CA TYR A 155 -18.41 -15.57 -9.36
C TYR A 155 -19.44 -14.56 -8.83
N VAL A 156 -19.97 -13.71 -9.70
CA VAL A 156 -20.90 -12.64 -9.33
C VAL A 156 -22.14 -12.71 -10.21
N GLN A 157 -23.33 -12.65 -9.58
CA GLN A 157 -24.62 -12.61 -10.24
C GLN A 157 -25.38 -11.38 -9.76
N ILE A 158 -25.74 -10.48 -10.67
CA ILE A 158 -26.50 -9.26 -10.34
C ILE A 158 -27.68 -9.17 -11.32
N PRO A 159 -28.94 -9.37 -10.84
CA PRO A 159 -30.11 -9.08 -11.65
C PRO A 159 -30.13 -7.57 -11.99
N ARG A 160 -30.75 -7.19 -13.12
CA ARG A 160 -30.83 -5.79 -13.53
C ARG A 160 -31.36 -4.89 -12.39
N ARG A 161 -30.49 -3.99 -11.89
CA ARG A 161 -30.79 -3.11 -10.73
C ARG A 161 -30.09 -1.77 -10.87
N PRO A 162 -30.67 -0.68 -10.34
CA PRO A 162 -29.95 0.55 -10.10
C PRO A 162 -29.15 0.41 -8.78
N ILE A 163 -27.86 0.76 -8.80
CA ILE A 163 -26.98 0.72 -7.64
C ILE A 163 -26.54 2.15 -7.30
N TYR A 164 -26.75 2.59 -6.10
CA TYR A 164 -26.43 3.93 -5.58
C TYR A 164 -25.78 3.85 -4.19
N PRO A 165 -25.02 4.93 -3.79
CA PRO A 165 -24.78 6.16 -4.52
C PRO A 165 -23.80 6.00 -5.68
N LYS A 166 -23.63 7.06 -6.50
CA LYS A 166 -22.57 7.17 -7.49
C LYS A 166 -21.47 8.09 -6.95
N PRO A 167 -20.18 7.88 -7.34
CA PRO A 167 -19.08 8.71 -6.89
C PRO A 167 -19.29 10.21 -7.23
N TYR A 168 -18.73 11.08 -6.40
CA TYR A 168 -18.66 12.53 -6.65
C TYR A 168 -17.71 12.82 -7.82
N GLN A 169 -16.55 12.17 -7.85
CA GLN A 169 -15.61 12.23 -8.97
C GLN A 169 -16.21 11.60 -10.22
N LYS A 170 -15.93 12.19 -11.40
CA LYS A 170 -16.46 11.68 -12.68
C LYS A 170 -15.32 11.25 -13.60
N PRO A 171 -15.44 10.11 -14.26
CA PRO A 171 -16.54 9.12 -14.16
C PRO A 171 -16.52 8.31 -12.84
N HIS A 172 -15.37 8.17 -12.21
CA HIS A 172 -15.10 7.49 -10.94
C HIS A 172 -13.74 7.97 -10.36
N PRO A 173 -13.39 7.68 -9.10
CA PRO A 173 -12.05 7.92 -8.56
C PRO A 173 -10.97 7.27 -9.44
N TYR A 174 -9.75 7.80 -9.42
CA TYR A 174 -8.62 7.12 -10.05
C TYR A 174 -8.41 5.74 -9.48
N LEU A 175 -8.13 4.78 -10.38
CA LEU A 175 -7.96 3.37 -10.05
C LEU A 175 -6.47 3.03 -9.93
N TYR A 176 -6.13 2.27 -8.90
CA TYR A 176 -4.77 1.80 -8.64
C TYR A 176 -4.75 0.30 -8.41
N MET A 177 -3.58 -0.30 -8.50
CA MET A 177 -3.34 -1.71 -8.19
C MET A 177 -2.05 -1.86 -7.39
N ALA A 178 -2.10 -2.66 -6.31
CA ALA A 178 -0.89 -3.06 -5.61
C ALA A 178 -0.07 -4.02 -6.47
N THR A 179 1.20 -3.72 -6.65
CA THR A 179 2.11 -4.46 -7.52
C THR A 179 3.43 -4.73 -6.82
N THR A 180 3.93 -5.95 -6.91
CA THR A 180 5.21 -6.36 -6.36
C THR A 180 6.08 -7.06 -7.39
N LYS A 181 5.45 -7.67 -8.41
CA LYS A 181 6.10 -8.49 -9.44
C LYS A 181 6.04 -7.83 -10.81
N PRO A 182 7.02 -8.10 -11.69
CA PRO A 182 7.01 -7.62 -13.07
C PRO A 182 5.69 -7.89 -13.82
N ASP A 183 5.12 -9.09 -13.69
CA ASP A 183 3.88 -9.46 -14.36
C ASP A 183 2.70 -8.61 -13.90
N THR A 184 2.58 -8.33 -12.60
CA THR A 184 1.49 -7.49 -12.08
C THR A 184 1.64 -6.02 -12.48
N LEU A 185 2.87 -5.55 -12.66
CA LEU A 185 3.14 -4.22 -13.22
C LEU A 185 2.72 -4.11 -14.69
N ALA A 186 3.07 -5.12 -15.50
CA ALA A 186 2.62 -5.18 -16.88
C ALA A 186 1.08 -5.20 -16.98
N VAL A 187 0.42 -5.93 -16.07
CA VAL A 187 -1.05 -5.94 -15.95
C VAL A 187 -1.58 -4.56 -15.61
N ALA A 188 -1.06 -3.87 -14.58
CA ALA A 188 -1.52 -2.53 -14.21
C ALA A 188 -1.37 -1.54 -15.38
N GLY A 189 -0.22 -1.53 -16.05
CA GLY A 189 0.03 -0.68 -17.22
C GLY A 189 -0.92 -0.97 -18.38
N SER A 190 -1.07 -2.24 -18.78
CA SER A 190 -1.95 -2.64 -19.89
C SER A 190 -3.42 -2.32 -19.65
N ARG A 191 -3.85 -2.25 -18.37
CA ARG A 191 -5.21 -1.90 -17.96
C ARG A 191 -5.45 -0.42 -17.73
N GLY A 192 -4.41 0.42 -17.86
CA GLY A 192 -4.51 1.86 -17.71
C GLY A 192 -4.78 2.32 -16.27
N ILE A 193 -4.32 1.57 -15.27
CA ILE A 193 -4.47 1.88 -13.85
C ILE A 193 -3.12 2.19 -13.20
N GLY A 194 -3.12 3.02 -12.15
CA GLY A 194 -1.91 3.38 -11.42
C GLY A 194 -1.30 2.19 -10.67
N ALA A 195 0.00 2.21 -10.47
CA ALA A 195 0.75 1.18 -9.77
C ALA A 195 1.19 1.65 -8.38
N LEU A 196 0.80 0.94 -7.33
CA LEU A 196 1.38 1.05 -5.99
C LEU A 196 2.45 -0.03 -5.88
N VAL A 197 3.72 0.37 -5.98
CA VAL A 197 4.86 -0.55 -5.97
C VAL A 197 5.29 -0.80 -4.54
N LEU A 198 4.86 -1.94 -4.00
CA LEU A 198 5.14 -2.34 -2.63
C LEU A 198 6.36 -3.28 -2.61
N GLY A 199 7.51 -2.77 -2.19
CA GLY A 199 8.74 -3.57 -2.10
C GLY A 199 9.92 -2.77 -1.58
N PHE A 200 10.93 -3.48 -1.06
CA PHE A 200 12.12 -2.92 -0.42
C PHE A 200 13.36 -2.95 -1.35
N GLY A 201 13.17 -2.92 -2.66
CA GLY A 201 14.27 -3.06 -3.63
C GLY A 201 15.04 -1.77 -3.95
N GLY A 202 14.59 -0.65 -3.41
CA GLY A 202 15.21 0.65 -3.61
C GLY A 202 15.19 1.17 -5.05
N PRO A 203 15.94 2.25 -5.35
CA PRO A 203 15.90 2.93 -6.65
C PRO A 203 16.18 2.05 -7.86
N PRO A 204 17.15 1.09 -7.85
CA PRO A 204 17.38 0.23 -9.00
C PRO A 204 16.19 -0.68 -9.35
N ASP A 205 15.52 -1.23 -8.32
CA ASP A 205 14.33 -2.05 -8.51
C ASP A 205 13.15 -1.20 -9.02
N VAL A 206 12.99 0.01 -8.48
CA VAL A 206 11.97 0.96 -8.96
C VAL A 206 12.20 1.33 -10.42
N ALA A 207 13.44 1.57 -10.86
CA ALA A 207 13.75 1.88 -12.25
C ALA A 207 13.36 0.74 -13.19
N GLN A 208 13.68 -0.50 -12.83
CA GLN A 208 13.29 -1.67 -13.62
C GLN A 208 11.77 -1.83 -13.70
N LYS A 209 11.08 -1.71 -12.57
CA LYS A 209 9.62 -1.79 -12.47
C LYS A 209 8.92 -0.67 -13.23
N ASN A 210 9.45 0.55 -13.14
CA ASN A 210 8.95 1.69 -13.89
C ASN A 210 9.02 1.45 -15.41
N ALA A 211 10.13 0.94 -15.92
CA ALA A 211 10.27 0.63 -17.35
C ALA A 211 9.21 -0.36 -17.83
N ILE A 212 8.96 -1.44 -17.08
CA ILE A 212 7.93 -2.44 -17.40
C ILE A 212 6.52 -1.80 -17.39
N TYR A 213 6.21 -1.03 -16.36
CA TYR A 213 4.92 -0.38 -16.21
C TYR A 213 4.63 0.60 -17.35
N ARG A 214 5.58 1.52 -17.64
CA ARG A 214 5.43 2.55 -18.68
C ARG A 214 5.32 1.94 -20.07
N GLU A 215 6.10 0.91 -20.38
CA GLU A 215 6.02 0.21 -21.67
C GLU A 215 4.64 -0.48 -21.84
N ALA A 216 4.15 -1.16 -20.80
CA ALA A 216 2.82 -1.77 -20.84
C ALA A 216 1.70 -0.72 -20.95
N PHE A 217 1.81 0.42 -20.24
CA PHE A 217 0.84 1.50 -20.32
C PHE A 217 0.80 2.14 -21.71
N LYS A 218 1.95 2.37 -22.32
CA LYS A 218 2.09 2.93 -23.68
C LYS A 218 1.42 2.00 -24.73
N ASN A 219 1.60 0.69 -24.58
CA ASN A 219 1.12 -0.32 -25.52
C ASN A 219 -0.27 -0.87 -25.17
N ARG A 220 -0.98 -0.28 -24.19
CA ARG A 220 -2.31 -0.75 -23.77
C ARG A 220 -3.32 -0.70 -24.89
N LYS A 221 -4.21 -1.67 -24.91
CA LYS A 221 -5.30 -1.74 -25.86
C LYS A 221 -6.59 -1.25 -25.22
N PRO A 222 -7.45 -0.50 -25.93
CA PRO A 222 -8.70 0.03 -25.37
C PRO A 222 -9.61 -1.03 -24.74
N GLN A 223 -9.66 -2.24 -25.32
CA GLN A 223 -10.48 -3.33 -24.81
C GLN A 223 -10.00 -3.91 -23.47
N ASP A 224 -8.70 -3.75 -23.13
CA ASP A 224 -8.10 -4.27 -21.91
C ASP A 224 -8.16 -3.25 -20.77
N GLN A 225 -8.60 -2.02 -21.06
CA GLN A 225 -8.67 -0.95 -20.08
C GLN A 225 -9.71 -1.24 -19.01
N VAL A 226 -9.32 -1.08 -17.75
CA VAL A 226 -10.21 -1.12 -16.59
C VAL A 226 -10.71 0.29 -16.27
N GLY A 227 -12.03 0.44 -16.17
CA GLY A 227 -12.67 1.73 -15.95
C GLY A 227 -12.64 2.67 -17.16
N PHE A 228 -12.95 3.94 -16.92
CA PHE A 228 -13.22 4.93 -17.96
C PHE A 228 -12.29 6.16 -17.87
N ARG A 229 -11.32 6.11 -16.97
CA ARG A 229 -10.36 7.20 -16.70
C ARG A 229 -8.97 6.59 -16.44
N PRO A 230 -8.15 6.39 -17.49
CA PRO A 230 -6.81 5.85 -17.32
C PRO A 230 -5.91 6.85 -16.56
N ILE A 231 -4.97 6.31 -15.78
CA ILE A 231 -3.94 7.08 -15.09
C ILE A 231 -2.59 6.38 -15.23
N GLU A 232 -1.60 7.13 -15.69
CA GLU A 232 -0.20 6.71 -15.71
C GLU A 232 0.48 7.27 -14.47
N HIS A 233 0.60 6.44 -13.43
CA HIS A 233 1.13 6.85 -12.12
C HIS A 233 1.79 5.68 -11.41
N LEU A 234 3.01 5.89 -10.91
CA LEU A 234 3.76 4.90 -10.14
C LEU A 234 4.14 5.49 -8.78
N ALA A 235 3.58 4.90 -7.72
CA ALA A 235 3.98 5.19 -6.34
C ALA A 235 5.01 4.16 -5.88
N ALA A 236 6.16 4.61 -5.37
CA ALA A 236 7.24 3.76 -4.90
C ALA A 236 7.33 3.74 -3.38
N LEU A 237 7.32 2.54 -2.78
CA LEU A 237 7.48 2.38 -1.33
C LEU A 237 8.84 2.89 -0.87
N CYS A 238 8.81 3.65 0.22
CA CYS A 238 9.99 4.21 0.87
C CYS A 238 9.87 4.04 2.39
N PRO A 239 10.35 2.94 2.97
CA PRO A 239 10.47 2.85 4.42
C PRO A 239 11.42 3.92 4.93
N ALA A 240 11.03 4.66 5.98
CA ALA A 240 11.83 5.77 6.45
C ALA A 240 11.73 5.98 7.97
N VAL A 241 12.85 6.32 8.58
CA VAL A 241 12.99 6.92 9.90
C VAL A 241 13.98 8.07 9.78
N VAL A 242 13.52 9.30 9.96
CA VAL A 242 14.31 10.52 9.73
C VAL A 242 14.40 11.34 11.00
N LEU A 243 15.59 11.33 11.63
CA LEU A 243 15.91 12.04 12.87
C LEU A 243 17.18 12.87 12.68
N ASP A 244 17.45 13.82 13.57
CA ASP A 244 18.73 14.53 13.56
C ASP A 244 19.89 13.61 14.01
N ASP A 245 19.61 12.62 14.86
CA ASP A 245 20.55 11.54 15.21
C ASP A 245 20.46 10.40 14.19
N ARG A 246 21.42 10.38 13.28
CA ARG A 246 21.49 9.41 12.18
C ARG A 246 21.62 7.95 12.66
N ASP A 247 22.43 7.71 13.68
CA ASP A 247 22.69 6.35 14.17
C ASP A 247 21.45 5.79 14.89
N ARG A 248 20.78 6.63 15.67
CA ARG A 248 19.50 6.31 16.29
C ARG A 248 18.44 6.00 15.23
N ALA A 249 18.32 6.85 14.20
CA ALA A 249 17.38 6.65 13.10
C ALA A 249 17.63 5.32 12.39
N ARG A 250 18.89 5.02 12.09
CA ARG A 250 19.28 3.77 11.42
C ARG A 250 18.93 2.54 12.26
N ARG A 251 19.28 2.51 13.54
CA ARG A 251 18.97 1.39 14.44
C ARG A 251 17.48 1.13 14.54
N ILE A 252 16.68 2.19 14.80
CA ILE A 252 15.22 2.07 14.90
C ILE A 252 14.58 1.64 13.56
N GLY A 253 15.03 2.23 12.45
CA GLY A 253 14.50 1.89 11.11
C GLY A 253 14.79 0.45 10.73
N LEU A 254 16.00 -0.04 10.93
CA LEU A 254 16.37 -1.44 10.67
C LEU A 254 15.61 -2.44 11.53
N ARG A 255 15.40 -2.12 12.83
CA ARG A 255 14.57 -2.92 13.72
C ARG A 255 13.13 -3.00 13.22
N GLY A 256 12.56 -1.85 12.84
CA GLY A 256 11.20 -1.81 12.27
C GLY A 256 11.08 -2.60 10.97
N GLN A 257 12.02 -2.42 10.05
CA GLN A 257 12.04 -3.16 8.80
C GLN A 257 12.19 -4.67 9.01
N ARG A 258 13.05 -5.09 9.93
CA ARG A 258 13.21 -6.50 10.28
C ARG A 258 11.87 -7.10 10.75
N PHE A 259 11.22 -6.47 11.73
CA PHE A 259 9.93 -6.90 12.22
C PHE A 259 8.87 -6.98 11.11
N PHE A 260 8.82 -5.98 10.23
CA PHE A 260 7.91 -5.94 9.10
C PHE A 260 8.14 -7.10 8.12
N VAL A 261 9.40 -7.34 7.75
CA VAL A 261 9.78 -8.39 6.80
C VAL A 261 9.58 -9.80 7.41
N GLU A 262 9.88 -9.99 8.70
CA GLU A 262 9.62 -11.23 9.41
C GLU A 262 8.12 -11.52 9.50
N SER A 263 7.29 -10.50 9.75
CA SER A 263 5.82 -10.63 9.73
C SER A 263 5.31 -11.07 8.36
N LEU A 264 5.82 -10.48 7.28
CA LEU A 264 5.51 -10.93 5.91
C LEU A 264 5.94 -12.38 5.68
N ALA A 265 7.16 -12.74 6.10
CA ALA A 265 7.65 -14.10 5.94
C ALA A 265 6.80 -15.11 6.73
N HIS A 266 6.36 -14.75 7.92
CA HIS A 266 5.48 -15.59 8.74
C HIS A 266 4.18 -15.90 8.00
N TRP A 267 3.46 -14.89 7.55
CA TRP A 267 2.12 -15.07 6.98
C TRP A 267 2.10 -15.51 5.51
N TYR A 268 3.10 -15.13 4.71
CA TYR A 268 3.15 -15.47 3.28
C TYR A 268 3.97 -16.73 2.98
N ASN A 269 4.93 -17.09 3.84
CA ASN A 269 5.87 -18.19 3.60
C ASN A 269 5.95 -19.19 4.75
N ASN A 270 5.05 -19.16 5.72
CA ASN A 270 5.05 -20.00 6.93
C ASN A 270 6.38 -19.92 7.71
N GLY A 271 6.99 -18.73 7.75
CA GLY A 271 8.18 -18.46 8.55
C GLY A 271 7.89 -18.40 10.06
N PRO A 272 8.91 -18.28 10.90
CA PRO A 272 8.73 -18.05 12.33
C PRO A 272 8.01 -16.72 12.60
N PRO A 273 7.39 -16.56 13.78
CA PRO A 273 6.87 -15.26 14.21
C PRO A 273 7.94 -14.17 14.21
N PRO A 274 7.57 -12.89 14.03
CA PRO A 274 8.53 -11.79 14.03
C PRO A 274 9.16 -11.59 15.41
N GLU A 275 10.44 -11.24 15.41
CA GLU A 275 11.20 -10.96 16.63
C GLU A 275 11.12 -9.47 16.99
N THR A 276 11.12 -9.17 18.30
CA THR A 276 11.02 -7.80 18.83
C THR A 276 12.29 -7.33 19.54
N ASP A 277 13.37 -8.09 19.46
CA ASP A 277 14.62 -7.81 20.12
C ASP A 277 15.18 -6.42 19.75
N ASP A 278 15.77 -5.75 20.71
CA ASP A 278 16.45 -4.47 20.51
C ASP A 278 17.96 -4.72 20.38
N LEU A 279 18.37 -5.07 19.17
CA LEU A 279 19.75 -5.35 18.80
C LEU A 279 20.44 -4.09 18.24
N ASP A 280 21.75 -4.19 18.02
CA ASP A 280 22.48 -3.16 17.29
C ASP A 280 22.10 -3.11 15.80
N ALA A 281 22.31 -1.97 15.16
CA ALA A 281 21.98 -1.77 13.73
C ALA A 281 22.64 -2.82 12.81
N SER A 282 23.89 -3.19 13.08
CA SER A 282 24.61 -4.20 12.33
C SER A 282 24.03 -5.60 12.46
N GLU A 283 23.46 -5.94 13.61
CA GLU A 283 22.81 -7.24 13.85
C GLU A 283 21.46 -7.32 13.13
N HIS A 284 20.65 -6.25 13.17
CA HIS A 284 19.42 -6.15 12.38
C HIS A 284 19.70 -6.24 10.88
N GLU A 285 20.75 -5.58 10.39
CA GLU A 285 21.17 -5.62 9.00
C GLU A 285 21.60 -7.03 8.57
N ALA A 286 22.38 -7.72 9.43
CA ALA A 286 22.80 -9.10 9.18
C ALA A 286 21.62 -10.07 9.13
N ALA A 287 20.61 -9.88 10.00
CA ALA A 287 19.38 -10.67 9.97
C ALA A 287 18.60 -10.48 8.66
N LEU A 288 18.40 -9.24 8.23
CA LEU A 288 17.76 -8.91 6.95
C LEU A 288 18.53 -9.49 5.75
N GLN A 289 19.86 -9.40 5.74
CA GLN A 289 20.71 -9.98 4.71
C GLN A 289 20.58 -11.50 4.65
N LYS A 290 20.55 -12.17 5.78
CA LYS A 290 20.35 -13.63 5.88
C LYS A 290 18.99 -14.05 5.30
N MET A 291 17.93 -13.31 5.60
CA MET A 291 16.60 -13.57 5.05
C MET A 291 16.57 -13.38 3.52
N SER A 292 17.19 -12.35 3.00
CA SER A 292 17.33 -12.09 1.56
C SER A 292 18.06 -13.25 0.85
N THR A 293 19.16 -13.72 1.41
CA THR A 293 19.97 -14.82 0.84
C THR A 293 19.25 -16.18 0.88
N ALA A 294 18.59 -16.49 1.99
CA ALA A 294 17.80 -17.73 2.12
C ALA A 294 16.66 -17.81 1.10
N ARG A 295 16.13 -16.66 0.71
CA ARG A 295 15.06 -16.53 -0.25
C ARG A 295 15.50 -16.71 -1.69
N LEU A 296 16.64 -16.17 -2.08
CA LEU A 296 17.23 -16.41 -3.41
C LEU A 296 17.47 -17.91 -3.68
N SER A 297 17.74 -18.69 -2.62
CA SER A 297 17.88 -20.15 -2.72
C SER A 297 16.52 -20.89 -2.77
N ALA A 298 15.45 -20.34 -2.19
CA ALA A 298 14.10 -20.93 -2.20
C ALA A 298 13.29 -20.57 -3.47
N GLU A 299 13.59 -19.46 -4.13
CA GLU A 299 12.95 -19.07 -5.39
C GLU A 299 13.19 -20.03 -6.55
N THR A 300 14.22 -20.84 -6.46
CA THR A 300 14.47 -21.93 -7.43
C THR A 300 13.44 -23.04 -7.32
N ILE A 301 12.56 -23.05 -6.30
CA ILE A 301 11.73 -24.23 -5.97
C ILE A 301 10.23 -24.01 -6.06
N THR A 302 9.61 -22.85 -5.78
CA THR A 302 8.14 -22.73 -5.93
C THR A 302 7.60 -21.30 -5.91
N THR A 303 6.75 -21.01 -6.88
CA THR A 303 5.65 -20.03 -6.85
C THR A 303 5.86 -18.65 -6.22
N GLY A 304 6.60 -17.81 -6.86
CA GLY A 304 6.22 -16.45 -7.24
C GLY A 304 5.78 -15.42 -6.19
N ASN A 305 5.94 -15.56 -4.88
CA ASN A 305 5.68 -14.51 -3.90
C ASN A 305 6.99 -13.97 -3.31
N THR A 306 7.69 -13.14 -4.08
CA THR A 306 8.93 -12.48 -3.69
C THR A 306 8.65 -11.11 -3.08
N TYR A 307 8.41 -11.05 -1.77
CA TYR A 307 8.22 -9.76 -1.05
C TYR A 307 9.52 -9.17 -0.49
N VAL A 308 10.63 -9.85 -0.59
CA VAL A 308 11.94 -9.36 -0.12
C VAL A 308 12.94 -9.47 -1.25
N SER A 309 13.02 -8.48 -2.09
CA SER A 309 14.25 -8.18 -2.82
C SER A 309 15.26 -7.62 -1.81
N SER A 310 16.54 -7.86 -2.05
CA SER A 310 17.66 -7.45 -1.22
C SER A 310 17.40 -6.17 -0.43
N SER A 311 17.02 -6.31 0.85
CA SER A 311 16.87 -5.19 1.75
C SER A 311 18.26 -4.68 2.12
N VAL A 312 18.84 -3.91 1.24
CA VAL A 312 19.98 -3.07 1.61
C VAL A 312 19.43 -2.03 2.57
N ALA A 313 20.13 -1.80 3.67
CA ALA A 313 19.79 -0.73 4.58
C ALA A 313 19.68 0.59 3.82
N GLU A 314 18.47 1.08 3.70
CA GLU A 314 18.13 2.20 2.84
C GLU A 314 18.62 3.51 3.44
N ASP A 315 19.05 4.42 2.61
CA ASP A 315 19.47 5.77 3.03
C ASP A 315 18.32 6.60 3.64
N ALA A 316 17.08 6.13 3.59
CA ALA A 316 15.94 6.75 4.25
C ALA A 316 15.89 6.47 5.77
N TYR A 317 16.77 5.64 6.32
CA TYR A 317 17.01 5.53 7.75
C TYR A 317 18.23 6.39 8.12
N GLY A 318 18.01 7.66 8.49
CA GLY A 318 19.10 8.57 8.76
C GLY A 318 18.64 9.99 9.06
N ASP A 319 19.45 10.95 8.66
CA ASP A 319 19.10 12.37 8.77
C ASP A 319 18.33 12.87 7.54
N VAL A 320 17.94 14.16 7.58
CA VAL A 320 17.19 14.81 6.50
C VAL A 320 17.95 14.78 5.17
N ASP A 321 19.26 14.99 5.19
CA ASP A 321 20.08 15.00 3.97
C ASP A 321 20.15 13.59 3.33
N ASN A 322 20.22 12.56 4.16
CA ASN A 322 20.13 11.17 3.69
C ASN A 322 18.77 10.90 3.01
N CYS A 323 17.68 11.32 3.64
CA CYS A 323 16.34 11.16 3.10
C CYS A 323 16.17 11.93 1.77
N ILE A 324 16.63 13.18 1.69
CA ILE A 324 16.58 13.97 0.45
C ILE A 324 17.30 13.25 -0.70
N ARG A 325 18.53 12.76 -0.47
CA ARG A 325 19.28 12.03 -1.50
C ARG A 325 18.56 10.76 -1.96
N TYR A 326 17.98 10.02 -1.01
CA TYR A 326 17.27 8.79 -1.34
C TYR A 326 15.98 9.05 -2.12
N VAL A 327 15.17 10.00 -1.69
CA VAL A 327 13.95 10.44 -2.37
C VAL A 327 14.26 10.95 -3.78
N GLN A 328 15.35 11.73 -3.95
CA GLN A 328 15.80 12.18 -5.26
C GLN A 328 16.08 11.00 -6.20
N ARG A 329 16.77 9.97 -5.73
CA ARG A 329 17.08 8.75 -6.49
C ARG A 329 15.81 7.96 -6.88
N LEU A 330 14.79 7.92 -6.01
CA LEU A 330 13.51 7.29 -6.33
C LEU A 330 12.77 8.05 -7.44
N PHE A 331 12.78 9.38 -7.42
CA PHE A 331 12.20 10.18 -8.51
C PHE A 331 12.98 10.01 -9.81
N GLU A 332 14.30 9.99 -9.76
CA GLU A 332 15.16 9.71 -10.93
C GLU A 332 14.92 8.30 -11.50
N ALA A 333 14.54 7.34 -10.65
CA ALA A 333 14.12 6.00 -11.05
C ALA A 333 12.72 5.96 -11.68
N GLY A 334 11.99 7.09 -11.70
CA GLY A 334 10.71 7.27 -12.37
C GLY A 334 9.47 7.16 -11.49
N ALA A 335 9.62 7.27 -10.17
CA ALA A 335 8.46 7.39 -9.27
C ALA A 335 7.75 8.73 -9.48
N ASP A 336 6.42 8.72 -9.52
CA ASP A 336 5.56 9.92 -9.50
C ASP A 336 5.18 10.31 -8.08
N GLU A 337 5.22 9.32 -7.17
CA GLU A 337 4.83 9.44 -5.77
C GLU A 337 5.78 8.63 -4.89
N ILE A 338 6.19 9.23 -3.78
CA ILE A 338 6.91 8.53 -2.72
C ILE A 338 5.91 8.07 -1.67
N LEU A 339 5.80 6.77 -1.51
CA LEU A 339 4.88 6.11 -0.59
C LEU A 339 5.64 5.72 0.68
N PHE A 340 5.66 6.60 1.66
CA PHE A 340 6.39 6.38 2.90
C PHE A 340 5.73 5.33 3.78
N LEU A 341 6.54 4.45 4.36
CA LEU A 341 6.16 3.49 5.39
C LEU A 341 6.94 3.83 6.68
N PHE A 342 6.26 4.45 7.63
CA PHE A 342 6.85 4.86 8.91
C PHE A 342 6.47 3.94 10.06
N GLN A 343 5.19 3.52 10.08
CA GLN A 343 4.61 2.71 11.14
C GLN A 343 4.91 1.23 10.87
N MET A 344 6.12 0.83 11.25
CA MET A 344 6.57 -0.58 11.28
C MET A 344 6.61 -1.00 12.75
N GLY A 345 5.88 -2.00 13.13
CA GLY A 345 5.45 -2.41 14.48
C GLY A 345 6.32 -2.06 15.70
N THR A 346 7.65 -2.08 15.57
CA THR A 346 8.58 -1.74 16.65
C THR A 346 9.03 -0.28 16.66
N VAL A 347 8.64 0.53 15.68
CA VAL A 347 8.99 1.96 15.63
C VAL A 347 8.09 2.73 16.60
N PRO A 348 8.64 3.43 17.61
CA PRO A 348 7.85 4.18 18.57
C PRO A 348 7.07 5.34 17.93
N ASN A 349 5.88 5.66 18.47
CA ASN A 349 5.04 6.72 17.94
C ASN A 349 5.71 8.11 17.93
N ASP A 350 6.47 8.44 18.96
CA ASP A 350 7.22 9.71 19.02
C ASP A 350 8.24 9.83 17.89
N VAL A 351 8.90 8.73 17.51
CA VAL A 351 9.83 8.66 16.38
C VAL A 351 9.10 8.79 15.05
N VAL A 352 7.92 8.17 14.91
CA VAL A 352 7.08 8.33 13.70
C VAL A 352 6.65 9.79 13.55
N MET A 353 6.17 10.41 14.65
CA MET A 353 5.74 11.82 14.64
C MET A 353 6.91 12.78 14.33
N GLU A 354 8.10 12.53 14.86
CA GLU A 354 9.31 13.31 14.54
C GLU A 354 9.70 13.11 13.06
N THR A 355 9.66 11.90 12.55
CA THR A 355 9.92 11.58 11.14
C THR A 355 8.95 12.30 10.19
N ILE A 356 7.63 12.26 10.48
CA ILE A 356 6.61 12.98 9.69
C ILE A 356 6.89 14.48 9.66
N ARG A 357 7.24 15.07 10.82
CA ARG A 357 7.58 16.50 10.92
C ARG A 357 8.84 16.83 10.11
N ASN A 358 9.92 16.08 10.29
CA ASN A 358 11.18 16.32 9.57
C ASN A 358 11.00 16.20 8.04
N ILE A 359 10.24 15.21 7.58
CA ILE A 359 9.96 15.06 6.15
C ILE A 359 9.06 16.18 5.66
N GLY A 360 7.98 16.49 6.37
CA GLY A 360 7.04 17.54 5.95
C GLY A 360 7.66 18.94 5.91
N GLU A 361 8.44 19.28 6.91
CA GLU A 361 8.99 20.63 7.06
C GLU A 361 10.34 20.82 6.35
N ARG A 362 11.11 19.75 6.10
CA ARG A 362 12.50 19.85 5.62
C ARG A 362 12.77 19.08 4.33
N VAL A 363 12.10 17.95 4.08
CA VAL A 363 12.29 17.16 2.85
C VAL A 363 11.32 17.59 1.74
N ILE A 364 10.01 17.60 1.99
CA ILE A 364 8.99 17.94 0.99
C ILE A 364 9.22 19.33 0.37
N PRO A 365 9.53 20.40 1.13
CA PRO A 365 9.79 21.72 0.55
C PRO A 365 10.97 21.75 -0.42
N HIS A 366 12.02 20.92 -0.18
CA HIS A 366 13.15 20.81 -1.08
C HIS A 366 12.75 20.42 -2.52
N PHE A 367 11.69 19.61 -2.67
CA PHE A 367 11.20 19.14 -3.97
C PHE A 367 10.08 20.01 -4.56
N ARG A 368 9.38 20.79 -3.77
CA ARG A 368 8.28 21.66 -4.23
C ARG A 368 8.73 23.03 -4.73
N GLY A 369 9.94 23.44 -4.41
CA GLY A 369 10.55 24.68 -4.86
C GLY A 369 11.34 24.58 -6.17
N ARG A 370 11.28 23.45 -6.85
CA ARG A 370 12.00 23.19 -8.11
C ARG A 370 11.09 23.19 -9.31
#